data_75d41aa7c51b40c9eb31c6e797093642
#
_entry.id   75d41aa7c51b40c9eb31c6e797093642
#
_cell.length_a   1.000
_cell.length_b   1.000
_cell.length_c   1.000
_cell.angle_alpha   90.00
_cell.angle_beta   90.00
_cell.angle_gamma   90.00
#
_symmetry.space_group_name_H-M   'P 1'
#
loop_
_entity.id
_entity.type
_entity.pdbx_description
1 polymer ?
#
loop_
_entity_poly.entity_id
_entity_poly.type
_entity_poly.pdbx_seq_one_letter_code
_entity_poly.pdbx_strand_id
1 'polypeptide(L)'
;MDKEIKKKLASNWFKLLQNTICNDIEKLEGKKLKFKSKTWNRSEIKDEGGGEFRILKNGKIFEKVGVNFSEVHGKFSKEMSKKIPGASKDRNFWASGISIVMHMKNPHVPAIHFNTRFIYTTHGWFGGGMDAVFYTHRTLPTNREV
;
A
#
# COMPACT_ATOMS: atom_id res chain seq x y z
N MET A 1 -6.63 17.65 -18.84
CA MET A 1 -5.41 17.58 -18.01
C MET A 1 -4.48 16.52 -18.58
N ASP A 2 -3.24 16.88 -18.77
CA ASP A 2 -2.22 15.99 -19.34
C ASP A 2 -1.97 14.74 -18.47
N LYS A 3 -1.63 13.62 -19.11
CA LYS A 3 -1.37 12.32 -18.51
C LYS A 3 -0.27 12.38 -17.45
N GLU A 4 0.83 13.06 -17.75
CA GLU A 4 1.98 13.14 -16.85
C GLU A 4 1.68 14.02 -15.61
N ILE A 5 0.87 15.07 -15.80
CA ILE A 5 0.38 15.88 -14.67
C ILE A 5 -0.49 15.04 -13.74
N LYS A 6 -1.42 14.23 -14.28
CA LYS A 6 -2.27 13.33 -13.47
C LYS A 6 -1.45 12.35 -12.65
N LYS A 7 -0.45 11.72 -13.26
CA LYS A 7 0.46 10.78 -12.57
C LYS A 7 1.22 11.46 -11.44
N LYS A 8 1.81 12.62 -11.72
CA LYS A 8 2.58 13.41 -10.75
C LYS A 8 1.72 13.85 -9.57
N LEU A 9 0.52 14.34 -9.82
CA LEU A 9 -0.42 14.74 -8.77
C LEU A 9 -0.81 13.54 -7.90
N ALA A 10 -1.15 12.40 -8.51
CA ALA A 10 -1.52 11.19 -7.78
C ALA A 10 -0.36 10.67 -6.91
N SER A 11 0.85 10.61 -7.47
CA SER A 11 2.03 10.17 -6.72
C SER A 11 2.34 11.08 -5.54
N ASN A 12 2.33 12.41 -5.76
CA ASN A 12 2.55 13.39 -4.69
C ASN A 12 1.48 13.29 -3.60
N TRP A 13 0.23 13.09 -3.98
CA TRP A 13 -0.87 12.87 -3.03
C TRP A 13 -0.62 11.64 -2.16
N PHE A 14 -0.25 10.50 -2.73
CA PHE A 14 0.00 9.28 -1.96
C PHE A 14 1.23 9.39 -1.04
N LYS A 15 2.27 10.13 -1.45
CA LYS A 15 3.41 10.45 -0.57
C LYS A 15 2.98 11.33 0.61
N LEU A 16 2.18 12.35 0.34
CA LEU A 16 1.62 13.21 1.40
C LEU A 16 0.76 12.39 2.35
N LEU A 17 -0.10 11.52 1.81
CA LEU A 17 -0.97 10.66 2.62
C LEU A 17 -0.16 9.71 3.50
N GLN A 18 0.91 9.09 2.99
CA GLN A 18 1.83 8.29 3.79
C GLN A 18 2.43 9.09 4.95
N ASN A 19 2.93 10.30 4.67
CA ASN A 19 3.51 11.17 5.68
C ASN A 19 2.49 11.55 6.75
N THR A 20 1.29 11.95 6.34
CA THR A 20 0.22 12.35 7.26
C THR A 20 -0.17 11.20 8.19
N ILE A 21 -0.43 10.02 7.65
CA ILE A 21 -0.81 8.84 8.44
C ILE A 21 0.30 8.43 9.39
N CYS A 22 1.55 8.37 8.95
CA CYS A 22 2.67 8.03 9.82
C CYS A 22 2.82 9.04 10.95
N ASN A 23 2.73 10.34 10.66
CA ASN A 23 2.81 11.39 11.68
C ASN A 23 1.67 11.32 12.70
N ASP A 24 0.45 11.04 12.26
CA ASP A 24 -0.69 10.96 13.18
C ASP A 24 -0.60 9.72 14.07
N ILE A 25 -0.15 8.58 13.55
CA ILE A 25 0.12 7.39 14.35
C ILE A 25 1.24 7.63 15.37
N GLU A 26 2.32 8.31 14.98
CA GLU A 26 3.39 8.69 15.92
C GLU A 26 2.91 9.63 17.03
N LYS A 27 1.98 10.54 16.72
CA LYS A 27 1.35 11.40 17.74
C LYS A 27 0.52 10.59 18.73
N LEU A 28 -0.29 9.64 18.23
CA LEU A 28 -1.10 8.73 19.06
C LEU A 28 -0.22 7.89 19.99
N GLU A 29 0.94 7.43 19.52
CA GLU A 29 1.93 6.69 20.33
C GLU A 29 2.75 7.57 21.27
N GLY A 30 2.49 8.89 21.32
CA GLY A 30 3.19 9.83 22.21
C GLY A 30 4.52 10.36 21.68
N LYS A 31 4.74 10.30 20.36
CA LYS A 31 5.90 10.84 19.62
C LYS A 31 7.27 10.22 19.91
N LYS A 32 7.40 9.36 20.91
CA LYS A 32 8.68 8.70 21.25
C LYS A 32 9.00 7.57 20.28
N LEU A 33 7.97 6.88 19.80
CA LEU A 33 8.10 5.79 18.83
C LEU A 33 8.01 6.35 17.41
N LYS A 34 8.95 5.93 16.56
CA LYS A 34 9.09 6.41 15.20
C LYS A 34 8.99 5.29 14.18
N PHE A 35 8.43 5.59 13.03
CA PHE A 35 8.48 4.70 11.88
C PHE A 35 9.92 4.52 11.40
N LYS A 36 10.26 3.27 11.07
CA LYS A 36 11.47 2.94 10.31
C LYS A 36 11.12 2.82 8.85
N SER A 37 11.86 3.52 8.00
CA SER A 37 11.68 3.52 6.55
C SER A 37 12.66 2.58 5.85
N LYS A 38 12.20 1.97 4.75
CA LYS A 38 13.03 1.24 3.80
C LYS A 38 12.51 1.47 2.39
N THR A 39 13.36 1.93 1.50
CA THR A 39 13.07 1.98 0.07
C THR A 39 13.20 0.60 -0.56
N TRP A 40 12.44 0.36 -1.60
CA TRP A 40 12.50 -0.87 -2.37
C TRP A 40 12.29 -0.59 -3.86
N ASN A 41 12.90 -1.40 -4.71
CA ASN A 41 12.72 -1.40 -6.15
C ASN A 41 11.89 -2.62 -6.56
N ARG A 42 11.03 -2.47 -7.54
CA ARG A 42 10.22 -3.57 -8.06
C ARG A 42 11.06 -4.63 -8.78
N SER A 43 12.13 -4.20 -9.42
CA SER A 43 13.10 -5.05 -10.09
C SER A 43 14.51 -4.56 -9.82
N GLU A 44 15.45 -5.47 -9.70
CA GLU A 44 16.88 -5.16 -9.57
C GLU A 44 17.56 -4.97 -10.94
N ILE A 45 16.92 -5.44 -12.02
CA ILE A 45 17.51 -5.50 -13.36
C ILE A 45 16.97 -4.38 -14.26
N LYS A 46 15.70 -4.00 -14.07
CA LYS A 46 15.00 -3.04 -14.92
C LYS A 46 14.38 -1.95 -14.06
N ASP A 47 14.30 -0.74 -14.61
CA ASP A 47 13.49 0.31 -14.00
C ASP A 47 12.00 -0.01 -14.21
N GLU A 48 11.38 -0.55 -13.20
CA GLU A 48 9.94 -0.80 -13.09
C GLU A 48 9.31 -0.02 -11.94
N GLY A 49 10.04 0.95 -11.40
CA GLY A 49 9.66 1.75 -10.25
C GLY A 49 9.90 1.01 -8.93
N GLY A 50 9.31 1.55 -7.87
CA GLY A 50 9.50 1.04 -6.52
C GLY A 50 8.64 1.78 -5.51
N GLY A 51 9.15 1.95 -4.30
CA GLY A 51 8.43 2.65 -3.25
C GLY A 51 9.20 2.80 -1.95
N GLU A 52 8.46 3.19 -0.94
CA GLU A 52 8.95 3.32 0.43
C GLU A 52 8.00 2.61 1.38
N PHE A 53 8.54 1.67 2.11
CA PHE A 53 7.84 0.98 3.18
C PHE A 53 8.21 1.56 4.53
N ARG A 54 7.22 1.94 5.33
CA ARG A 54 7.41 2.42 6.70
C ARG A 54 6.76 1.46 7.67
N ILE A 55 7.49 1.09 8.71
CA ILE A 55 7.03 0.17 9.74
C ILE A 55 7.23 0.74 11.15
N LEU A 56 6.19 0.60 11.98
CA LEU A 56 6.21 0.88 13.41
C LEU A 56 5.82 -0.40 14.14
N LYS A 57 6.53 -0.72 15.22
CA LYS A 57 6.29 -1.93 16.02
C LYS A 57 6.36 -1.62 17.51
N ASN A 58 5.68 -2.46 18.30
CA ASN A 58 5.76 -2.46 19.76
C ASN A 58 5.31 -1.14 20.41
N GLY A 59 4.28 -0.50 19.82
CA GLY A 59 3.65 0.67 20.39
C GLY A 59 2.76 0.36 21.58
N LYS A 60 2.22 1.39 22.20
CA LYS A 60 1.23 1.27 23.27
C LYS A 60 -0.14 0.90 22.73
N ILE A 61 -0.52 1.49 21.61
CA ILE A 61 -1.81 1.32 20.93
C ILE A 61 -1.67 0.30 19.81
N PHE A 62 -0.62 0.44 18.98
CA PHE A 62 -0.39 -0.42 17.84
C PHE A 62 0.71 -1.45 18.14
N GLU A 63 0.38 -2.72 17.94
CA GLU A 63 1.39 -3.79 17.95
C GLU A 63 2.30 -3.66 16.73
N LYS A 64 1.70 -3.44 15.56
CA LYS A 64 2.43 -3.27 14.31
C LYS A 64 1.64 -2.45 13.31
N VAL A 65 2.28 -1.49 12.69
CA VAL A 65 1.74 -0.72 11.56
C VAL A 65 2.72 -0.78 10.40
N GLY A 66 2.21 -1.06 9.22
CA GLY A 66 2.93 -0.96 7.96
C GLY A 66 2.22 0.02 7.03
N VAL A 67 2.95 0.98 6.49
CA VAL A 67 2.46 1.97 5.51
C VAL A 67 3.38 1.94 4.31
N ASN A 68 2.91 1.41 3.20
CA ASN A 68 3.69 1.26 1.98
C ASN A 68 3.19 2.21 0.89
N PHE A 69 4.07 3.09 0.43
CA PHE A 69 3.88 3.87 -0.78
C PHE A 69 4.53 3.14 -1.95
N SER A 70 3.88 3.15 -3.10
CA SER A 70 4.41 2.58 -4.34
C SER A 70 4.17 3.49 -5.54
N GLU A 71 5.13 3.52 -6.44
CA GLU A 71 5.03 4.08 -7.79
C GLU A 71 5.72 3.11 -8.73
N VAL A 72 4.95 2.41 -9.52
CA VAL A 72 5.43 1.30 -10.35
C VAL A 72 4.90 1.40 -11.77
N HIS A 73 5.64 0.84 -12.70
CA HIS A 73 5.24 0.76 -14.09
C HIS A 73 5.69 -0.58 -14.69
N GLY A 74 5.17 -0.90 -15.84
CA GLY A 74 5.52 -2.16 -16.50
C GLY A 74 4.50 -2.54 -17.56
N LYS A 75 4.44 -3.82 -17.85
CA LYS A 75 3.56 -4.38 -18.87
C LYS A 75 2.78 -5.57 -18.31
N PHE A 76 1.46 -5.55 -18.47
CA PHE A 76 0.60 -6.66 -18.08
C PHE A 76 0.82 -7.90 -18.97
N SER A 77 0.63 -9.08 -18.40
CA SER A 77 0.53 -10.31 -19.19
C SER A 77 -0.65 -10.24 -20.16
N LYS A 78 -0.63 -11.07 -21.20
CA LYS A 78 -1.75 -11.13 -22.16
C LYS A 78 -3.08 -11.47 -21.49
N GLU A 79 -3.06 -12.32 -20.48
CA GLU A 79 -4.26 -12.73 -19.75
C GLU A 79 -4.80 -11.60 -18.87
N MET A 80 -3.92 -10.95 -18.08
CA MET A 80 -4.32 -9.82 -17.23
C MET A 80 -4.81 -8.64 -18.05
N SER A 81 -4.22 -8.35 -19.19
CA SER A 81 -4.63 -7.21 -20.03
C SER A 81 -6.08 -7.29 -20.52
N LYS A 82 -6.65 -8.49 -20.61
CA LYS A 82 -8.08 -8.69 -20.96
C LYS A 82 -9.04 -8.30 -19.83
N LYS A 83 -8.56 -8.32 -18.58
CA LYS A 83 -9.37 -8.05 -17.38
C LYS A 83 -9.23 -6.61 -16.87
N ILE A 84 -8.20 -5.89 -17.31
CA ILE A 84 -7.89 -4.56 -16.81
C ILE A 84 -8.41 -3.50 -17.80
N PRO A 85 -9.20 -2.52 -17.35
CA PRO A 85 -9.70 -1.45 -18.19
C PRO A 85 -8.57 -0.74 -18.96
N GLY A 86 -8.75 -0.59 -20.28
CA GLY A 86 -7.77 0.08 -21.16
C GLY A 86 -6.53 -0.71 -21.51
N ALA A 87 -6.24 -1.83 -20.84
CA ALA A 87 -5.02 -2.62 -21.07
C ALA A 87 -5.12 -3.57 -22.29
N SER A 88 -6.29 -3.75 -22.87
CA SER A 88 -6.50 -4.57 -24.06
C SER A 88 -5.86 -3.98 -25.33
N LYS A 89 -5.80 -2.65 -25.43
CA LYS A 89 -5.20 -1.91 -26.54
C LYS A 89 -3.70 -1.69 -26.36
N ASP A 90 -3.29 -1.33 -25.14
CA ASP A 90 -1.90 -1.17 -24.74
C ASP A 90 -1.71 -1.79 -23.37
N ARG A 91 -0.82 -2.78 -23.25
CA ARG A 91 -0.55 -3.50 -22.01
C ARG A 91 0.37 -2.76 -21.04
N ASN A 92 0.94 -1.64 -21.46
CA ASN A 92 1.73 -0.81 -20.57
C ASN A 92 0.86 -0.18 -19.48
N PHE A 93 1.37 -0.14 -18.27
CA PHE A 93 0.71 0.50 -17.14
C PHE A 93 1.68 1.33 -16.31
N TRP A 94 1.13 2.29 -15.64
CA TRP A 94 1.72 3.01 -14.53
C TRP A 94 0.72 3.00 -13.37
N ALA A 95 1.20 2.82 -12.16
CA ALA A 95 0.36 2.83 -10.97
C ALA A 95 1.10 3.46 -9.80
N SER A 96 0.39 4.26 -9.02
CA SER A 96 0.87 4.73 -7.72
C SER A 96 -0.23 4.51 -6.68
N GLY A 97 0.17 4.31 -5.44
CA GLY A 97 -0.79 4.06 -4.38
C GLY A 97 -0.16 3.91 -3.01
N ILE A 98 -1.04 3.74 -2.04
CA ILE A 98 -0.71 3.45 -0.66
C ILE A 98 -1.40 2.16 -0.22
N SER A 99 -0.71 1.38 0.59
CA SER A 99 -1.26 0.19 1.25
C SER A 99 -0.90 0.24 2.72
N ILE A 100 -1.88 -0.01 3.58
CA ILE A 100 -1.75 0.15 5.03
C ILE A 100 -2.27 -1.10 5.71
N VAL A 101 -1.53 -1.54 6.71
CA VAL A 101 -1.93 -2.60 7.63
C VAL A 101 -1.69 -2.12 9.04
N MET A 102 -2.74 -2.14 9.87
CA MET A 102 -2.67 -1.74 11.27
C MET A 102 -3.15 -2.88 12.15
N HIS A 103 -2.27 -3.39 13.00
CA HIS A 103 -2.60 -4.36 14.04
C HIS A 103 -2.55 -3.67 15.40
N MET A 104 -3.67 -3.71 16.10
CA MET A 104 -3.79 -3.09 17.42
C MET A 104 -3.23 -4.02 18.50
N LYS A 105 -2.71 -3.44 19.57
CA LYS A 105 -2.26 -4.21 20.73
C LYS A 105 -3.44 -4.82 21.50
N ASN A 106 -4.55 -4.10 21.56
CA ASN A 106 -5.78 -4.60 22.17
C ASN A 106 -6.51 -5.52 21.17
N PRO A 107 -6.73 -6.81 21.49
CA PRO A 107 -7.39 -7.77 20.61
C PRO A 107 -8.89 -7.47 20.38
N HIS A 108 -9.49 -6.62 21.20
CA HIS A 108 -10.88 -6.18 21.01
C HIS A 108 -11.04 -5.02 20.02
N VAL A 109 -9.94 -4.50 19.48
CA VAL A 109 -9.95 -3.48 18.44
C VAL A 109 -9.58 -4.16 17.11
N PRO A 110 -10.39 -3.99 16.05
CA PRO A 110 -10.15 -4.68 14.79
C PRO A 110 -8.83 -4.25 14.15
N ALA A 111 -8.16 -5.18 13.50
CA ALA A 111 -7.09 -4.86 12.58
C ALA A 111 -7.67 -4.21 11.32
N ILE A 112 -6.95 -3.25 10.76
CA ILE A 112 -7.36 -2.49 9.58
C ILE A 112 -6.40 -2.79 8.44
N HIS A 113 -6.98 -3.17 7.29
CA HIS A 113 -6.29 -3.21 6.00
C HIS A 113 -6.93 -2.18 5.10
N PHE A 114 -6.12 -1.34 4.50
CA PHE A 114 -6.58 -0.30 3.60
C PHE A 114 -5.62 -0.16 2.43
N ASN A 115 -6.14 -0.03 1.23
CA ASN A 115 -5.36 0.34 0.08
C ASN A 115 -6.13 1.27 -0.85
N THR A 116 -5.41 2.18 -1.49
CA THR A 116 -5.94 2.98 -2.60
C THR A 116 -4.83 3.21 -3.60
N ARG A 117 -5.19 3.29 -4.87
CA ARG A 117 -4.26 3.45 -5.98
C ARG A 117 -4.87 4.20 -7.14
N PHE A 118 -4.03 4.89 -7.87
CA PHE A 118 -4.32 5.41 -9.19
C PHE A 118 -3.57 4.58 -10.22
N ILE A 119 -4.29 4.05 -11.20
CA ILE A 119 -3.73 3.24 -12.28
C ILE A 119 -3.95 3.97 -13.59
N TYR A 120 -2.94 3.97 -14.46
CA TYR A 120 -3.02 4.53 -15.79
C TYR A 120 -2.59 3.49 -16.83
N THR A 121 -3.50 3.22 -17.78
CA THR A 121 -3.24 2.43 -19.00
C THR A 121 -3.44 3.35 -20.20
N THR A 122 -4.47 3.14 -21.02
CA THR A 122 -4.92 4.11 -22.03
C THR A 122 -5.73 5.25 -21.40
N HIS A 123 -6.29 5.04 -20.21
CA HIS A 123 -6.95 6.04 -19.37
C HIS A 123 -6.64 5.76 -17.89
N GLY A 124 -6.90 6.75 -17.03
CA GLY A 124 -6.62 6.64 -15.61
C GLY A 124 -7.88 6.44 -14.79
N TRP A 125 -7.78 5.63 -13.71
CA TRP A 125 -8.84 5.47 -12.71
C TRP A 125 -8.26 5.23 -11.33
N PHE A 126 -9.06 5.52 -10.31
CA PHE A 126 -8.78 5.16 -8.91
C PHE A 126 -9.45 3.83 -8.57
N GLY A 127 -8.81 3.08 -7.68
CA GLY A 127 -9.36 1.88 -7.07
C GLY A 127 -8.80 1.69 -5.68
N GLY A 128 -9.49 0.92 -4.86
CA GLY A 128 -9.05 0.63 -3.51
C GLY A 128 -10.05 -0.22 -2.75
N GLY A 129 -9.71 -0.53 -1.52
CA GLY A 129 -10.55 -1.27 -0.61
C GLY A 129 -10.12 -1.09 0.84
N MET A 130 -11.03 -1.34 1.74
CA MET A 130 -10.79 -1.33 3.17
C MET A 130 -11.46 -2.54 3.80
N ASP A 131 -10.79 -3.12 4.77
CA ASP A 131 -11.26 -4.23 5.57
C ASP A 131 -10.91 -3.99 7.05
N ALA A 132 -11.85 -4.30 7.95
CA ALA A 132 -11.67 -4.23 9.39
C ALA A 132 -12.02 -5.60 9.99
N VAL A 133 -11.04 -6.31 10.51
CA VAL A 133 -11.16 -7.69 10.94
C VAL A 133 -10.90 -7.82 12.44
N PHE A 134 -11.86 -8.42 13.17
CA PHE A 134 -11.66 -8.89 14.53
C PHE A 134 -11.01 -10.26 14.52
N TYR A 135 -9.81 -10.39 15.04
CA TYR A 135 -9.15 -11.68 15.28
C TYR A 135 -9.64 -12.28 16.60
N THR A 136 -10.95 -12.58 16.70
CA THR A 136 -11.56 -13.16 17.91
C THR A 136 -11.23 -14.64 18.10
N HIS A 137 -10.69 -15.31 17.10
CA HIS A 137 -10.20 -16.68 17.16
C HIS A 137 -8.77 -16.77 16.66
N ARG A 138 -7.80 -16.62 17.57
CA ARG A 138 -6.50 -17.25 17.37
C ARG A 138 -6.67 -18.76 17.51
N THR A 139 -7.16 -19.40 16.50
CA THR A 139 -6.72 -20.77 16.26
C THR A 139 -5.25 -20.67 15.90
N LEU A 140 -4.39 -21.09 16.80
CA LEU A 140 -3.00 -21.38 16.46
C LEU A 140 -3.02 -22.19 15.17
N PRO A 141 -2.19 -21.86 14.17
CA PRO A 141 -2.04 -22.73 13.02
C PRO A 141 -1.65 -24.10 13.57
N THR A 142 -2.56 -25.02 13.52
CA THR A 142 -2.23 -26.42 13.66
C THR A 142 -1.25 -26.69 12.51
N ASN A 143 -0.02 -27.05 12.87
CA ASN A 143 0.95 -27.58 11.93
C ASN A 143 0.25 -28.62 11.08
N ARG A 144 -0.15 -28.28 9.88
CA ARG A 144 -0.36 -29.26 8.84
C ARG A 144 1.02 -29.46 8.21
N GLU A 145 1.71 -30.43 8.74
CA GLU A 145 2.72 -31.16 8.00
C GLU A 145 2.03 -31.75 6.78
N VAL A 146 2.44 -31.35 5.61
CA VAL A 146 2.52 -32.16 4.39
C VAL A 146 3.71 -31.66 3.60
#